data_add343ff5dd97a33d3f59d5df5b9df9a
#
_entry.id   add343ff5dd97a33d3f59d5df5b9df9a
#
_cell.length_a   1.000
_cell.length_b   1.000
_cell.length_c   1.000
_cell.angle_alpha   90.00
_cell.angle_beta   90.00
_cell.angle_gamma   90.00
#
_symmetry.space_group_name_H-M   'P 1'
#
loop_
_entity.id
_entity.type
_entity.pdbx_description
1 polymer ?
#
loop_
_entity_poly.entity_id
_entity_poly.type
_entity_poly.pdbx_seq_one_letter_code
_entity_poly.pdbx_strand_id
1 'polypeptide(L)'
;LMTMDISVYSYTAVARRAAAMMKVGGSVVTLTYYGAERVMPHYNVMGVAKAALEASVRYLAEDFGKDNIRVNAISAGPIKTLAASGIGDFRYIMKWNELNSPLRRNVTQEDVGNSALYLLSRLGAGVTGETHHVDAGYHVVGMKAVDAPDIATVKKD
;
A
#
# COMPACT_ATOMS: atom_id res chain seq x y z
N LEU A 1 -9.57 11.07 15.08
CA LEU A 1 -10.34 11.68 14.00
C LEU A 1 -9.44 12.15 12.85
N MET A 2 -8.42 12.97 13.10
CA MET A 2 -7.53 13.53 12.06
C MET A 2 -6.90 12.45 11.14
N THR A 3 -6.44 11.31 11.68
CA THR A 3 -5.90 10.21 10.87
C THR A 3 -6.94 9.64 9.90
N MET A 4 -8.18 9.45 10.35
CA MET A 4 -9.27 8.96 9.51
C MET A 4 -9.67 10.01 8.46
N ASP A 5 -9.67 11.27 8.83
CA ASP A 5 -10.01 12.36 7.93
C ASP A 5 -8.98 12.47 6.79
N ILE A 6 -7.68 12.51 7.13
CA ILE A 6 -6.60 12.65 6.15
C ILE A 6 -6.40 11.39 5.31
N SER A 7 -6.44 10.20 5.92
CA SER A 7 -6.02 8.95 5.24
C SER A 7 -7.18 8.16 4.62
N VAL A 8 -8.43 8.45 4.97
CA VAL A 8 -9.60 7.71 4.48
C VAL A 8 -10.62 8.65 3.82
N TYR A 9 -11.15 9.60 4.58
CA TYR A 9 -12.19 10.50 4.07
C TYR A 9 -11.70 11.34 2.89
N SER A 10 -10.48 11.89 2.96
CA SER A 10 -9.90 12.68 1.87
C SER A 10 -9.86 11.90 0.55
N TYR A 11 -9.50 10.61 0.60
CA TYR A 11 -9.50 9.75 -0.59
C TYR A 11 -10.89 9.63 -1.20
N THR A 12 -11.89 9.28 -0.40
CA THR A 12 -13.28 9.14 -0.85
C THR A 12 -13.82 10.46 -1.42
N ALA A 13 -13.53 11.58 -0.75
CA ALA A 13 -13.96 12.91 -1.17
C ALA A 13 -13.32 13.34 -2.50
N VAL A 14 -12.03 13.06 -2.69
CA VAL A 14 -11.31 13.34 -3.95
C VAL A 14 -11.77 12.41 -5.07
N ALA A 15 -11.88 11.11 -4.80
CA ALA A 15 -12.33 10.11 -5.78
C ALA A 15 -13.73 10.45 -6.33
N ARG A 16 -14.67 10.84 -5.47
CA ARG A 16 -16.01 11.29 -5.87
C ARG A 16 -15.97 12.48 -6.83
N ARG A 17 -15.12 13.46 -6.56
CA ARG A 17 -14.99 14.65 -7.43
C ARG A 17 -14.28 14.32 -8.74
N ALA A 18 -13.23 13.52 -8.68
CA ALA A 18 -12.49 13.07 -9.87
C ALA A 18 -13.38 12.24 -10.79
N ALA A 19 -14.18 11.30 -10.27
CA ALA A 19 -15.11 10.49 -11.05
C ALA A 19 -16.08 11.34 -11.87
N ALA A 20 -16.58 12.45 -11.30
CA ALA A 20 -17.46 13.38 -12.01
C ALA A 20 -16.80 14.03 -13.25
N MET A 21 -15.46 14.06 -13.33
CA MET A 21 -14.67 14.59 -14.44
C MET A 21 -14.28 13.51 -15.46
N MET A 22 -14.37 12.23 -15.10
CA MET A 22 -13.95 11.07 -15.93
C MET A 22 -15.08 10.60 -16.84
N LYS A 23 -15.47 11.41 -17.83
CA LYS A 23 -16.65 11.19 -18.70
C LYS A 23 -16.54 9.98 -19.63
N VAL A 24 -15.35 9.47 -19.89
CA VAL A 24 -15.08 8.32 -20.77
C VAL A 24 -14.45 7.14 -20.01
N GLY A 25 -14.61 7.12 -18.70
CA GLY A 25 -13.93 6.18 -17.82
C GLY A 25 -12.58 6.70 -17.33
N GLY A 26 -11.90 5.91 -16.51
CA GLY A 26 -10.64 6.32 -15.89
C GLY A 26 -10.07 5.28 -14.94
N SER A 27 -9.03 5.68 -14.20
CA SER A 27 -8.44 4.86 -13.16
C SER A 27 -8.02 5.70 -11.97
N VAL A 28 -8.30 5.19 -10.78
CA VAL A 28 -7.93 5.79 -9.50
C VAL A 28 -7.07 4.79 -8.73
N VAL A 29 -5.95 5.24 -8.20
CA VAL A 29 -5.05 4.43 -7.38
C VAL A 29 -4.77 5.15 -6.08
N THR A 30 -4.73 4.40 -4.97
CA THR A 30 -4.26 4.88 -3.67
C THR A 30 -3.11 4.03 -3.16
N LEU A 31 -2.39 4.55 -2.16
CA LEU A 31 -1.31 3.82 -1.50
C LEU A 31 -1.75 3.35 -0.11
N THR A 32 -1.60 2.06 0.12
CA THR A 32 -1.81 1.43 1.42
C THR A 32 -0.53 0.75 1.92
N TYR A 33 -0.62 0.04 3.01
CA TYR A 33 0.48 -0.69 3.61
C TYR A 33 -0.02 -1.95 4.32
N TYR A 34 0.78 -2.99 4.32
CA TYR A 34 0.45 -4.30 4.91
C TYR A 34 -0.03 -4.25 6.37
N GLY A 35 0.23 -3.16 7.07
CA GLY A 35 -0.37 -2.87 8.38
C GLY A 35 -1.90 -2.77 8.39
N ALA A 36 -2.56 -2.72 7.24
CA ALA A 36 -4.01 -2.87 7.09
C ALA A 36 -4.48 -4.31 7.33
N GLU A 37 -3.63 -5.29 7.01
CA GLU A 37 -3.96 -6.72 7.05
C GLU A 37 -3.35 -7.43 8.26
N ARG A 38 -2.19 -6.97 8.71
CA ARG A 38 -1.42 -7.56 9.81
C ARG A 38 -0.94 -6.48 10.77
N VAL A 39 -0.79 -6.85 12.04
CA VAL A 39 -0.28 -5.92 13.05
C VAL A 39 1.19 -5.62 12.77
N MET A 40 1.50 -4.34 12.60
CA MET A 40 2.85 -3.81 12.56
C MET A 40 3.14 -3.06 13.87
N PRO A 41 4.29 -3.29 14.51
CA PRO A 41 4.65 -2.58 15.73
C PRO A 41 4.53 -1.06 15.56
N HIS A 42 3.93 -0.39 16.52
CA HIS A 42 3.76 1.08 16.57
C HIS A 42 2.96 1.71 15.42
N TYR A 43 2.34 0.90 14.54
CA TYR A 43 1.51 1.42 13.44
C TYR A 43 0.09 1.80 13.90
N ASN A 44 -0.42 1.14 14.93
CA ASN A 44 -1.62 1.46 15.71
C ASN A 44 -2.83 1.95 14.85
N VAL A 45 -3.32 3.17 15.15
CA VAL A 45 -4.49 3.77 14.46
C VAL A 45 -4.29 3.92 12.94
N MET A 46 -3.05 4.04 12.48
CA MET A 46 -2.78 4.10 11.04
C MET A 46 -3.11 2.76 10.36
N GLY A 47 -2.87 1.63 11.02
CA GLY A 47 -3.29 0.31 10.52
C GLY A 47 -4.81 0.24 10.34
N VAL A 48 -5.57 0.73 11.31
CA VAL A 48 -7.04 0.82 11.23
C VAL A 48 -7.48 1.72 10.07
N ALA A 49 -6.83 2.87 9.90
CA ALA A 49 -7.11 3.78 8.79
C ALA A 49 -6.80 3.14 7.43
N LYS A 50 -5.68 2.41 7.31
CA LYS A 50 -5.34 1.70 6.06
C LYS A 50 -6.32 0.57 5.75
N ALA A 51 -6.81 -0.16 6.76
CA ALA A 51 -7.86 -1.16 6.55
C ALA A 51 -9.17 -0.52 6.06
N ALA A 52 -9.55 0.62 6.63
CA ALA A 52 -10.72 1.38 6.18
C ALA A 52 -10.52 1.95 4.76
N LEU A 53 -9.30 2.39 4.40
CA LEU A 53 -8.95 2.84 3.06
C LEU A 53 -9.10 1.69 2.03
N GLU A 54 -8.60 0.50 2.33
CA GLU A 54 -8.73 -0.68 1.46
C GLU A 54 -10.19 -1.13 1.31
N ALA A 55 -10.98 -1.05 2.37
CA ALA A 55 -12.43 -1.26 2.27
C ALA A 55 -13.05 -0.22 1.32
N SER A 56 -12.69 1.06 1.44
CA SER A 56 -13.19 2.13 0.56
C SER A 56 -12.85 1.89 -0.91
N VAL A 57 -11.66 1.33 -1.21
CA VAL A 57 -11.28 0.95 -2.58
C VAL A 57 -12.28 -0.02 -3.19
N ARG A 58 -12.68 -1.07 -2.44
CA ARG A 58 -13.63 -2.08 -2.93
C ARG A 58 -15.02 -1.49 -3.19
N TYR A 59 -15.54 -0.68 -2.28
CA TYR A 59 -16.84 -0.03 -2.45
C TYR A 59 -16.84 0.98 -3.59
N LEU A 60 -15.79 1.80 -3.71
CA LEU A 60 -15.65 2.75 -4.83
C LEU A 60 -15.46 2.04 -6.18
N ALA A 61 -14.83 0.87 -6.21
CA ALA A 61 -14.70 0.07 -7.42
C ALA A 61 -16.07 -0.41 -7.92
N GLU A 62 -16.94 -0.84 -7.00
CA GLU A 62 -18.34 -1.22 -7.32
C GLU A 62 -19.14 0.00 -7.79
N ASP A 63 -19.10 1.09 -7.03
CA ASP A 63 -19.88 2.30 -7.32
C ASP A 63 -19.54 2.91 -8.69
N PHE A 64 -18.24 2.93 -9.05
CA PHE A 64 -17.73 3.60 -10.25
C PHE A 64 -17.54 2.67 -11.46
N GLY A 65 -17.60 1.36 -11.25
CA GLY A 65 -17.37 0.36 -12.29
C GLY A 65 -18.33 0.51 -13.48
N LYS A 66 -19.60 0.83 -13.24
CA LYS A 66 -20.61 1.11 -14.28
C LYS A 66 -20.24 2.28 -15.20
N ASP A 67 -19.42 3.22 -14.72
CA ASP A 67 -18.92 4.37 -15.46
C ASP A 67 -17.53 4.10 -16.08
N ASN A 68 -17.12 2.82 -16.11
CA ASN A 68 -15.81 2.36 -16.61
C ASN A 68 -14.62 3.03 -15.89
N ILE A 69 -14.78 3.35 -14.60
CA ILE A 69 -13.72 3.87 -13.75
C ILE A 69 -13.22 2.76 -12.83
N ARG A 70 -11.95 2.43 -12.92
CA ARG A 70 -11.30 1.42 -12.10
C ARG A 70 -10.70 2.05 -10.85
N VAL A 71 -10.80 1.35 -9.73
CA VAL A 71 -10.31 1.84 -8.42
C VAL A 71 -9.49 0.74 -7.78
N ASN A 72 -8.21 1.02 -7.50
CA ASN A 72 -7.29 0.03 -6.93
C ASN A 72 -6.42 0.67 -5.84
N ALA A 73 -5.79 -0.18 -5.04
CA ALA A 73 -4.76 0.20 -4.08
C ALA A 73 -3.43 -0.48 -4.42
N ILE A 74 -2.32 0.16 -4.06
CA ILE A 74 -1.00 -0.47 -4.01
C ILE A 74 -0.59 -0.56 -2.55
N SER A 75 -0.42 -1.78 -2.06
CA SER A 75 0.19 -2.06 -0.75
C SER A 75 1.71 -2.11 -0.93
N ALA A 76 2.36 -0.97 -0.71
CA ALA A 76 3.80 -0.84 -0.89
C ALA A 76 4.56 -1.34 0.34
N GLY A 77 5.64 -2.06 0.14
CA GLY A 77 6.61 -2.35 1.19
C GLY A 77 7.27 -1.08 1.75
N PRO A 78 8.08 -1.20 2.80
CA PRO A 78 8.71 -0.03 3.41
C PRO A 78 9.67 0.65 2.43
N ILE A 79 9.46 1.93 2.18
CA ILE A 79 10.28 2.79 1.31
C ILE A 79 10.76 3.99 2.13
N LYS A 80 12.03 4.31 2.03
CA LYS A 80 12.62 5.47 2.71
C LYS A 80 12.08 6.77 2.12
N THR A 81 11.10 7.37 2.78
CA THR A 81 10.50 8.65 2.42
C THR A 81 10.52 9.59 3.62
N LEU A 82 10.30 10.89 3.38
CA LEU A 82 10.19 11.87 4.46
C LEU A 82 9.05 11.51 5.43
N ALA A 83 7.89 11.09 4.90
CA ALA A 83 6.76 10.67 5.72
C ALA A 83 7.07 9.42 6.56
N ALA A 84 7.81 8.47 6.00
CA ALA A 84 8.21 7.25 6.69
C ALA A 84 9.21 7.51 7.83
N SER A 85 10.02 8.57 7.76
CA SER A 85 10.96 8.93 8.82
C SER A 85 10.29 9.34 10.13
N GLY A 86 9.01 9.71 10.08
CA GLY A 86 8.18 10.00 11.27
C GLY A 86 7.58 8.77 11.94
N ILE A 87 7.73 7.57 11.37
CA ILE A 87 7.25 6.32 11.96
C ILE A 87 8.31 5.80 12.94
N GLY A 88 7.92 5.57 14.19
CA GLY A 88 8.79 4.91 15.17
C GLY A 88 9.28 3.55 14.64
N ASP A 89 10.55 3.25 14.91
CA ASP A 89 11.17 1.98 14.48
C ASP A 89 11.18 1.70 12.97
N PHE A 90 11.02 2.72 12.13
CA PHE A 90 10.98 2.54 10.67
C PHE A 90 12.24 1.85 10.12
N ARG A 91 13.43 2.17 10.68
CA ARG A 91 14.68 1.48 10.31
C ARG A 91 14.64 -0.01 10.64
N TYR A 92 14.06 -0.38 11.77
CA TYR A 92 13.84 -1.77 12.15
C TYR A 92 12.91 -2.47 11.14
N ILE A 93 11.79 -1.85 10.79
CA ILE A 93 10.83 -2.39 9.81
C ILE A 93 11.50 -2.60 8.45
N MET A 94 12.29 -1.63 7.96
CA MET A 94 13.03 -1.76 6.71
C MET A 94 14.02 -2.92 6.75
N LYS A 95 14.80 -3.03 7.83
CA LYS A 95 15.81 -4.09 7.94
C LYS A 95 15.16 -5.47 8.08
N TRP A 96 14.11 -5.56 8.87
CA TRP A 96 13.31 -6.78 8.98
C TRP A 96 12.77 -7.24 7.62
N ASN A 97 12.17 -6.32 6.87
CA ASN A 97 11.61 -6.63 5.55
C ASN A 97 12.71 -7.07 4.57
N GLU A 98 13.85 -6.37 4.52
CA GLU A 98 15.00 -6.75 3.70
C GLU A 98 15.49 -8.17 3.98
N LEU A 99 15.57 -8.57 5.24
CA LEU A 99 16.07 -9.88 5.64
C LEU A 99 15.06 -11.01 5.44
N ASN A 100 13.77 -10.71 5.49
CA ASN A 100 12.72 -11.75 5.55
C ASN A 100 11.80 -11.77 4.33
N SER A 101 11.82 -10.77 3.45
CA SER A 101 11.06 -10.84 2.20
C SER A 101 11.65 -11.89 1.25
N PRO A 102 10.83 -12.56 0.42
CA PRO A 102 11.30 -13.52 -0.57
C PRO A 102 12.41 -13.01 -1.48
N LEU A 103 12.33 -11.75 -1.92
CA LEU A 103 13.37 -11.16 -2.80
C LEU A 103 14.60 -10.63 -2.04
N ARG A 104 14.64 -10.75 -0.69
CA ARG A 104 15.76 -10.30 0.17
C ARG A 104 16.19 -8.85 -0.08
N ARG A 105 15.23 -8.01 -0.40
CA ARG A 105 15.44 -6.57 -0.58
C ARG A 105 14.18 -5.79 -0.19
N ASN A 106 14.35 -4.51 0.07
CA ASN A 106 13.22 -3.59 0.08
C ASN A 106 12.85 -3.20 -1.36
N VAL A 107 11.60 -2.77 -1.54
CA VAL A 107 11.15 -2.20 -2.81
C VAL A 107 11.62 -0.75 -2.93
N THR A 108 11.69 -0.28 -4.17
CA THR A 108 12.05 1.09 -4.53
C THR A 108 10.80 1.89 -4.92
N GLN A 109 10.94 3.20 -5.00
CA GLN A 109 9.89 4.06 -5.57
C GLN A 109 9.57 3.68 -7.03
N GLU A 110 10.59 3.23 -7.78
CA GLU A 110 10.43 2.77 -9.16
C GLU A 110 9.60 1.48 -9.25
N ASP A 111 9.83 0.50 -8.37
CA ASP A 111 9.02 -0.72 -8.29
C ASP A 111 7.52 -0.36 -8.11
N VAL A 112 7.23 0.59 -7.23
CA VAL A 112 5.86 1.06 -6.97
C VAL A 112 5.32 1.88 -8.14
N GLY A 113 6.16 2.72 -8.74
CA GLY A 113 5.82 3.53 -9.92
C GLY A 113 5.44 2.67 -11.13
N ASN A 114 6.18 1.58 -11.38
CA ASN A 114 5.90 0.63 -12.45
C ASN A 114 4.55 -0.09 -12.24
N SER A 115 4.25 -0.46 -11.00
CA SER A 115 2.95 -1.04 -10.65
C SER A 115 1.81 -0.02 -10.77
N ALA A 116 2.06 1.23 -10.42
CA ALA A 116 1.10 2.32 -10.61
C ALA A 116 0.84 2.55 -12.11
N LEU A 117 1.87 2.53 -12.94
CA LEU A 117 1.74 2.62 -14.39
C LEU A 117 0.86 1.48 -14.94
N TYR A 118 1.08 0.24 -14.50
CA TYR A 118 0.24 -0.89 -14.85
C TYR A 118 -1.22 -0.64 -14.50
N LEU A 119 -1.52 -0.28 -13.25
CA LEU A 119 -2.89 -0.08 -12.77
C LEU A 119 -3.58 1.14 -13.40
N LEU A 120 -2.84 2.20 -13.72
CA LEU A 120 -3.39 3.44 -14.29
C LEU A 120 -3.54 3.38 -15.81
N SER A 121 -2.82 2.50 -16.50
CA SER A 121 -2.85 2.36 -17.95
C SER A 121 -3.84 1.31 -18.44
N ARG A 122 -3.91 1.12 -19.76
CA ARG A 122 -4.69 0.06 -20.40
C ARG A 122 -4.19 -1.34 -20.10
N LEU A 123 -2.95 -1.49 -19.64
CA LEU A 123 -2.40 -2.79 -19.24
C LEU A 123 -3.20 -3.41 -18.08
N GLY A 124 -3.72 -2.58 -17.18
CA GLY A 124 -4.58 -3.01 -16.07
C GLY A 124 -6.09 -2.90 -16.35
N ALA A 125 -6.53 -2.91 -17.61
CA ALA A 125 -7.93 -2.65 -17.98
C ALA A 125 -8.96 -3.57 -17.33
N GLY A 126 -8.58 -4.80 -16.99
CA GLY A 126 -9.44 -5.78 -16.32
C GLY A 126 -9.29 -5.79 -14.79
N VAL A 127 -8.58 -4.84 -14.18
CA VAL A 127 -8.26 -4.84 -12.76
C VAL A 127 -8.97 -3.68 -12.04
N THR A 128 -9.87 -4.00 -11.12
CA THR A 128 -10.54 -3.04 -10.24
C THR A 128 -10.86 -3.69 -8.90
N GLY A 129 -10.89 -2.92 -7.82
CA GLY A 129 -11.14 -3.39 -6.45
C GLY A 129 -9.96 -4.13 -5.82
N GLU A 130 -8.80 -4.13 -6.46
CA GLU A 130 -7.60 -4.87 -6.06
C GLU A 130 -6.74 -4.08 -5.09
N THR A 131 -6.17 -4.78 -4.11
CA THR A 131 -5.03 -4.31 -3.32
C THR A 131 -3.78 -5.04 -3.80
N HIS A 132 -3.03 -4.39 -4.68
CA HIS A 132 -1.85 -4.95 -5.33
C HIS A 132 -0.60 -4.79 -4.46
N HIS A 133 -0.02 -5.91 -4.03
CA HIS A 133 1.16 -5.91 -3.17
C HIS A 133 2.44 -5.68 -3.99
N VAL A 134 3.20 -4.66 -3.59
CA VAL A 134 4.54 -4.34 -4.12
C VAL A 134 5.48 -4.24 -2.92
N ASP A 135 5.90 -5.36 -2.37
CA ASP A 135 6.60 -5.47 -1.10
C ASP A 135 7.73 -6.50 -1.08
N ALA A 136 8.24 -6.87 -2.25
CA ALA A 136 9.23 -7.93 -2.43
C ALA A 136 8.73 -9.31 -1.95
N GLY A 137 7.40 -9.50 -1.90
CA GLY A 137 6.76 -10.74 -1.49
C GLY A 137 6.60 -10.89 0.03
N TYR A 138 6.87 -9.86 0.82
CA TYR A 138 6.81 -9.95 2.28
C TYR A 138 5.44 -10.41 2.81
N HIS A 139 4.34 -9.98 2.19
CA HIS A 139 2.97 -10.30 2.63
C HIS A 139 2.65 -11.81 2.64
N VAL A 140 3.38 -12.64 1.87
CA VAL A 140 3.16 -14.11 1.86
C VAL A 140 3.95 -14.83 2.95
N VAL A 141 4.83 -14.12 3.68
CA VAL A 141 5.72 -14.71 4.67
C VAL A 141 5.00 -14.91 6.00
N GLY A 142 4.81 -16.15 6.39
CA GLY A 142 4.21 -16.51 7.68
C GLY A 142 5.22 -16.68 8.82
N MET A 143 6.50 -16.87 8.49
CA MET A 143 7.55 -17.14 9.47
C MET A 143 8.89 -16.58 8.99
N LYS A 144 9.76 -16.18 9.92
CA LYS A 144 11.15 -15.78 9.63
C LYS A 144 11.87 -16.87 8.82
N ALA A 145 12.60 -16.47 7.79
CA ALA A 145 13.42 -17.39 7.03
C ALA A 145 14.52 -18.03 7.91
N VAL A 146 14.77 -19.32 7.72
CA VAL A 146 15.71 -20.09 8.54
C VAL A 146 17.13 -19.53 8.42
N ASP A 147 17.51 -19.08 7.23
CA ASP A 147 18.82 -18.50 6.90
C ASP A 147 18.93 -16.99 7.16
N ALA A 148 17.82 -16.33 7.53
CA ALA A 148 17.87 -14.91 7.85
C ALA A 148 18.61 -14.70 9.19
N PRO A 149 19.58 -13.76 9.23
CA PRO A 149 20.29 -13.45 10.46
C PRO A 149 19.32 -12.93 11.52
N ASP A 150 19.71 -13.08 12.80
CA ASP A 150 18.96 -12.43 13.86
C ASP A 150 19.13 -10.91 13.74
N ILE A 151 18.00 -10.20 13.66
CA ILE A 151 18.02 -8.74 13.51
C ILE A 151 18.72 -8.06 14.71
N ALA A 152 18.72 -8.68 15.88
CA ALA A 152 19.43 -8.19 17.05
C ALA A 152 20.97 -8.21 16.88
N THR A 153 21.47 -9.09 16.00
CA THR A 153 22.92 -9.20 15.71
C THR A 153 23.37 -8.31 14.55
N VAL A 154 22.42 -7.72 13.81
CA VAL A 154 22.71 -6.77 12.74
C VAL A 154 23.14 -5.45 13.36
N LYS A 155 24.40 -5.02 13.11
CA LYS A 155 24.92 -3.75 13.63
C LYS A 155 23.98 -2.61 13.25
N LYS A 156 23.69 -1.75 14.22
CA LYS A 156 23.00 -0.47 13.99
C LYS A 156 24.04 0.47 13.39
N ASP A 157 24.06 0.56 12.06
CA ASP A 157 24.82 1.61 11.37
C ASP A 157 24.11 2.96 11.50
#